data_e4c08aa4cbfa8bfdfa669ecec5302b38
#
_entry.id   e4c08aa4cbfa8bfdfa669ecec5302b38
#
_cell.length_a   1.000
_cell.length_b   1.000
_cell.length_c   1.000
_cell.angle_alpha   90.00
_cell.angle_beta   90.00
_cell.angle_gamma   90.00
#
_symmetry.space_group_name_H-M   'P 1'
#
loop_
_entity.id
_entity.type
_entity.pdbx_description
1 polymer ?
#
loop_
_entity_poly.entity_id
_entity_poly.type
_entity_poly.pdbx_seq_one_letter_code
_entity_poly.pdbx_strand_id
1 'polypeptide(L)'
;MGKLTEDLLPITYSGEFRRVIATGKRFRRPSVTVIISSSEDTAALSMVGITVSKRVGNAVVRNLVRRRIRSVLRMHSWAKAFSMVIITERGADKTSFIDLSSEIISAGREAQVLSLK
;
A
#
# COMPACT_ATOMS: atom_id res chain seq x y z
N MET A 1 17.65 6.36 5.22
CA MET A 1 16.70 5.50 4.50
C MET A 1 15.95 6.29 3.44
N GLY A 2 15.95 5.84 2.20
CA GLY A 2 15.31 6.57 1.11
C GLY A 2 13.79 6.51 1.14
N LYS A 3 13.16 7.45 0.44
CA LYS A 3 11.71 7.41 0.23
C LYS A 3 11.37 6.30 -0.75
N LEU A 4 10.20 5.70 -0.59
CA LEU A 4 9.67 4.75 -1.56
C LEU A 4 9.28 5.47 -2.86
N THR A 5 8.64 6.63 -2.71
CA THR A 5 8.32 7.58 -3.79
C THR A 5 8.56 8.99 -3.24
N GLU A 6 8.31 10.03 -4.05
CA GLU A 6 8.38 11.41 -3.56
C GLU A 6 7.42 11.68 -2.40
N ASP A 7 6.30 10.97 -2.36
CA ASP A 7 5.25 11.22 -1.39
C ASP A 7 5.21 10.23 -0.24
N LEU A 8 5.91 9.09 -0.35
CA LEU A 8 5.74 7.96 0.55
C LEU A 8 7.06 7.49 1.13
N LEU A 9 7.08 7.27 2.44
CA LEU A 9 8.17 6.62 3.16
C LEU A 9 7.79 5.17 3.44
N PRO A 10 8.75 4.24 3.45
CA PRO A 10 8.44 2.87 3.86
C PRO A 10 8.19 2.79 5.36
N ILE A 11 7.29 1.92 5.78
CA ILE A 11 7.15 1.57 7.20
C ILE A 11 8.31 0.64 7.54
N THR A 12 9.15 1.04 8.50
CA THR A 12 10.39 0.35 8.82
C THR A 12 10.36 -0.37 10.17
N TYR A 13 9.31 -0.18 10.98
CA TYR A 13 9.25 -0.85 12.28
C TYR A 13 7.87 -1.45 12.53
N SER A 14 7.88 -2.57 13.25
CA SER A 14 6.68 -3.39 13.43
C SER A 14 5.60 -2.71 14.24
N GLY A 15 5.95 -1.77 15.10
CA GLY A 15 4.96 -1.03 15.91
C GLY A 15 4.01 -0.23 15.05
N GLU A 16 4.52 0.50 14.07
CA GLU A 16 3.68 1.27 13.15
C GLU A 16 2.85 0.35 12.28
N PHE A 17 3.43 -0.74 11.80
CA PHE A 17 2.73 -1.73 11.00
C PHE A 17 1.51 -2.28 11.76
N ARG A 18 1.74 -2.71 13.02
CA ARG A 18 0.65 -3.24 13.86
C ARG A 18 -0.39 -2.19 14.18
N ARG A 19 0.03 -0.93 14.41
CA ARG A 19 -0.89 0.16 14.69
C ARG A 19 -1.86 0.37 13.52
N VAL A 20 -1.35 0.40 12.31
CA VAL A 20 -2.18 0.58 11.11
C VAL A 20 -3.18 -0.56 10.97
N ILE A 21 -2.72 -1.80 11.13
CA ILE A 21 -3.60 -2.96 11.03
C ILE A 21 -4.69 -2.94 12.10
N ALA A 22 -4.35 -2.52 13.32
CA ALA A 22 -5.30 -2.50 14.44
C ALA A 22 -6.30 -1.35 14.36
N THR A 23 -5.88 -0.17 13.87
CA THR A 23 -6.70 1.04 13.94
C THR A 23 -7.18 1.56 12.59
N GLY A 24 -6.60 1.09 11.50
CA GLY A 24 -6.90 1.59 10.17
C GLY A 24 -8.23 1.07 9.62
N LYS A 25 -8.76 1.81 8.66
CA LYS A 25 -9.94 1.39 7.92
C LYS A 25 -9.52 0.48 6.78
N ARG A 26 -10.26 -0.61 6.59
CA ARG A 26 -9.96 -1.62 5.57
C ARG A 26 -10.77 -1.38 4.30
N PHE A 27 -10.08 -1.47 3.17
CA PHE A 27 -10.66 -1.37 1.84
C PHE A 27 -10.30 -2.66 1.10
N ARG A 28 -11.26 -3.58 1.04
CA ARG A 28 -11.03 -4.91 0.46
C ARG A 28 -11.21 -4.88 -1.05
N ARG A 29 -10.30 -5.55 -1.74
CA ARG A 29 -10.33 -5.72 -3.20
C ARG A 29 -9.99 -7.18 -3.51
N PRO A 30 -10.22 -7.66 -4.75
CA PRO A 30 -10.00 -9.08 -5.07
C PRO A 30 -8.58 -9.58 -4.80
N SER A 31 -7.56 -8.78 -5.10
CA SER A 31 -6.15 -9.20 -4.97
C SER A 31 -5.45 -8.60 -3.78
N VAL A 32 -5.97 -7.51 -3.20
CA VAL A 32 -5.32 -6.79 -2.10
C VAL A 32 -6.36 -6.28 -1.12
N THR A 33 -5.94 -6.15 0.13
CA THR A 33 -6.66 -5.37 1.14
C THR A 33 -5.77 -4.19 1.50
N VAL A 34 -6.31 -3.00 1.43
CA VAL A 34 -5.60 -1.77 1.76
C VAL A 34 -6.12 -1.26 3.10
N ILE A 35 -5.23 -1.05 4.05
CA ILE A 35 -5.60 -0.56 5.39
C ILE A 35 -4.96 0.81 5.56
N ILE A 36 -5.77 1.82 5.90
CA ILE A 36 -5.32 3.20 5.99
C ILE A 36 -5.68 3.80 7.33
N SER A 37 -4.70 4.41 7.98
CA SER A 37 -4.86 5.10 9.25
C SER A 37 -4.30 6.51 9.12
N SER A 38 -5.05 7.50 9.60
CA SER A 38 -4.62 8.90 9.55
C SER A 38 -3.54 9.19 10.57
N SER A 39 -2.64 10.12 10.25
CA SER A 39 -1.64 10.63 11.17
C SER A 39 -2.14 11.92 11.79
N GLU A 40 -1.82 12.14 13.07
CA GLU A 40 -2.13 13.40 13.76
C GLU A 40 -1.27 14.54 13.25
N ASP A 41 -0.05 14.26 12.81
CA ASP A 41 0.83 15.26 12.23
C ASP A 41 0.46 15.46 10.76
N THR A 42 -0.30 16.50 10.47
CA THR A 42 -0.81 16.77 9.13
C THR A 42 0.26 17.21 8.14
N ALA A 43 1.45 17.54 8.61
CA ALA A 43 2.57 17.89 7.74
C ALA A 43 3.48 16.70 7.43
N ALA A 44 3.31 15.59 8.12
CA ALA A 44 4.16 14.42 7.94
C ALA A 44 3.98 13.79 6.57
N LEU A 45 5.06 13.28 5.98
CA LEU A 45 4.95 12.43 4.80
C LEU A 45 4.22 11.15 5.18
N SER A 46 3.44 10.64 4.25
CA SER A 46 2.71 9.40 4.45
C SER A 46 3.65 8.21 4.39
N MET A 47 3.23 7.11 4.99
CA MET A 47 4.03 5.89 5.06
C MET A 47 3.26 4.73 4.45
N VAL A 48 3.99 3.77 3.87
CA VAL A 48 3.36 2.58 3.30
C VAL A 48 4.17 1.33 3.62
N GLY A 49 3.46 0.27 3.99
CA GLY A 49 4.02 -1.07 4.14
C GLY A 49 3.35 -2.03 3.18
N ILE A 50 4.13 -2.93 2.60
CA ILE A 50 3.63 -3.93 1.67
C ILE A 50 3.89 -5.31 2.26
N THR A 51 2.83 -6.09 2.43
CA THR A 51 2.93 -7.46 2.91
C THR A 51 2.53 -8.42 1.80
N VAL A 52 3.44 -9.30 1.42
CA VAL A 52 3.17 -10.36 0.45
C VAL A 52 3.26 -11.69 1.18
N SER A 53 2.12 -12.33 1.37
CA SER A 53 1.99 -13.59 2.07
C SER A 53 2.71 -14.72 1.33
N LYS A 54 3.17 -15.73 2.07
CA LYS A 54 3.73 -16.96 1.48
C LYS A 54 2.71 -17.69 0.61
N ARG A 55 1.43 -17.45 0.81
CA ARG A 55 0.36 -18.04 -0.01
C ARG A 55 0.36 -17.53 -1.43
N VAL A 56 0.97 -16.38 -1.69
CA VAL A 56 1.05 -15.81 -3.04
C VAL A 56 2.01 -16.61 -3.91
N GLY A 57 3.11 -17.10 -3.33
CA GLY A 57 4.08 -17.88 -4.07
C GLY A 57 5.44 -17.92 -3.37
N ASN A 58 6.45 -18.39 -4.09
CA ASN A 58 7.82 -18.44 -3.57
C ASN A 58 8.44 -17.03 -3.54
N ALA A 59 9.70 -16.94 -3.09
CA ALA A 59 10.37 -15.65 -2.92
C ALA A 59 10.46 -14.84 -4.22
N VAL A 60 10.71 -15.49 -5.35
CA VAL A 60 10.79 -14.82 -6.65
C VAL A 60 9.45 -14.21 -7.01
N VAL A 61 8.37 -14.96 -6.86
CA VAL A 61 7.01 -14.51 -7.16
C VAL A 61 6.63 -13.37 -6.21
N ARG A 62 6.92 -13.51 -4.92
CA ARG A 62 6.59 -12.46 -3.94
C ARG A 62 7.35 -11.16 -4.24
N ASN A 63 8.60 -11.25 -4.65
CA ASN A 63 9.38 -10.07 -5.02
C ASN A 63 8.81 -9.39 -6.26
N LEU A 64 8.32 -10.17 -7.22
CA LEU A 64 7.67 -9.62 -8.41
C LEU A 64 6.40 -8.84 -8.04
N VAL A 65 5.57 -9.40 -7.16
CA VAL A 65 4.35 -8.73 -6.69
C VAL A 65 4.68 -7.44 -5.97
N ARG A 66 5.68 -7.45 -5.06
CA ARG A 66 6.13 -6.22 -4.38
C ARG A 66 6.55 -5.15 -5.37
N ARG A 67 7.30 -5.54 -6.39
CA ARG A 67 7.80 -4.61 -7.40
C ARG A 67 6.66 -3.98 -8.19
N ARG A 68 5.65 -4.77 -8.55
CA ARG A 68 4.46 -4.27 -9.24
C ARG A 68 3.71 -3.26 -8.37
N ILE A 69 3.52 -3.56 -7.09
CA ILE A 69 2.83 -2.65 -6.16
C ILE A 69 3.61 -1.34 -6.04
N ARG A 70 4.93 -1.40 -5.89
CA ARG A 70 5.76 -0.19 -5.84
C ARG A 70 5.62 0.65 -7.11
N SER A 71 5.55 -0.01 -8.26
CA SER A 71 5.35 0.69 -9.53
C SER A 71 4.02 1.42 -9.57
N VAL A 72 2.95 0.79 -9.09
CA VAL A 72 1.64 1.44 -8.97
C VAL A 72 1.75 2.69 -8.10
N LEU A 73 2.38 2.57 -6.94
CA LEU A 73 2.51 3.70 -6.01
C LEU A 73 3.28 4.86 -6.63
N ARG A 74 4.31 4.58 -7.41
CA ARG A 74 5.13 5.62 -8.06
C ARG A 74 4.41 6.35 -9.18
N MET A 75 3.39 5.74 -9.76
CA MET A 75 2.65 6.32 -10.88
C MET A 75 1.63 7.36 -10.45
N HIS A 76 1.43 7.55 -9.15
CA HIS A 76 0.41 8.43 -8.62
C HIS A 76 0.97 9.34 -7.54
N SER A 77 0.28 10.46 -7.29
CA SER A 77 0.62 11.39 -6.21
C SER A 77 -0.26 11.09 -5.00
N TRP A 78 0.34 11.14 -3.82
CA TRP A 78 -0.32 10.76 -2.58
C TRP A 78 -0.38 11.92 -1.61
N ALA A 79 -1.46 12.01 -0.86
CA ALA A 79 -1.63 13.03 0.17
C ALA A 79 -0.65 12.80 1.33
N LYS A 80 -0.54 13.77 2.22
CA LYS A 80 0.24 13.65 3.46
C LYS A 80 -0.62 13.08 4.59
N ALA A 81 0.03 12.72 5.66
CA ALA A 81 -0.58 12.43 6.96
C ALA A 81 -1.41 11.16 7.02
N PHE A 82 -0.96 10.12 6.36
CA PHE A 82 -1.56 8.79 6.55
C PHE A 82 -0.51 7.70 6.56
N SER A 83 -0.88 6.55 7.12
CA SER A 83 -0.10 5.32 6.98
C SER A 83 -0.97 4.27 6.31
N MET A 84 -0.39 3.54 5.37
CA MET A 84 -1.10 2.56 4.57
C MET A 84 -0.38 1.24 4.61
N VAL A 85 -1.13 0.15 4.80
CA VAL A 85 -0.60 -1.21 4.68
C VAL A 85 -1.36 -1.89 3.56
N ILE A 86 -0.62 -2.43 2.58
CA ILE A 86 -1.19 -3.18 1.47
C ILE A 86 -0.89 -4.66 1.73
N ILE A 87 -1.94 -5.44 1.94
CA ILE A 87 -1.85 -6.88 2.16
C ILE A 87 -2.30 -7.57 0.89
N THR A 88 -1.45 -8.42 0.33
CA THR A 88 -1.79 -9.17 -0.87
C THR A 88 -2.53 -10.46 -0.51
N GLU A 89 -3.53 -10.78 -1.31
CA GLU A 89 -4.30 -12.00 -1.17
C GLU A 89 -3.75 -13.09 -2.09
N ARG A 90 -4.15 -14.33 -1.84
CA ARG A 90 -3.80 -15.46 -2.70
C ARG A 90 -4.27 -15.16 -4.13
N GLY A 91 -3.41 -15.40 -5.10
CA GLY A 91 -3.73 -15.13 -6.51
C GLY A 91 -3.26 -13.78 -7.01
N ALA A 92 -2.72 -12.93 -6.15
CA ALA A 92 -2.23 -11.60 -6.55
C ALA A 92 -1.14 -11.66 -7.62
N ASP A 93 -0.37 -12.72 -7.65
CA ASP A 93 0.66 -12.95 -8.66
C ASP A 93 0.07 -13.15 -10.07
N LYS A 94 -1.18 -13.60 -10.15
CA LYS A 94 -1.88 -13.83 -11.42
C LYS A 94 -2.75 -12.66 -11.85
N THR A 95 -2.87 -11.64 -11.01
CA THR A 95 -3.61 -10.43 -11.34
C THR A 95 -2.79 -9.58 -12.29
N SER A 96 -3.40 -9.08 -13.37
CA SER A 96 -2.69 -8.23 -14.30
C SER A 96 -2.23 -6.94 -13.61
N PHE A 97 -1.20 -6.30 -14.16
CA PHE A 97 -0.72 -5.04 -13.62
C PHE A 97 -1.82 -3.97 -13.64
N ILE A 98 -2.61 -3.94 -14.71
CA ILE A 98 -3.71 -2.98 -14.86
C ILE A 98 -4.76 -3.20 -13.77
N ASP A 99 -5.14 -4.44 -13.52
CA ASP A 99 -6.14 -4.75 -12.50
C ASP A 99 -5.61 -4.47 -11.10
N LEU A 100 -4.37 -4.83 -10.83
CA LEU A 100 -3.73 -4.53 -9.55
C LEU A 100 -3.69 -3.03 -9.29
N SER A 101 -3.30 -2.26 -10.30
CA SER A 101 -3.28 -0.80 -10.25
C SER A 101 -4.67 -0.25 -9.95
N SER A 102 -5.68 -0.72 -10.67
CA SER A 102 -7.08 -0.31 -10.49
C SER A 102 -7.56 -0.56 -9.07
N GLU A 103 -7.25 -1.73 -8.51
CA GLU A 103 -7.65 -2.09 -7.15
C GLU A 103 -7.04 -1.15 -6.12
N ILE A 104 -5.73 -0.91 -6.21
CA ILE A 104 -5.02 -0.06 -5.25
C ILE A 104 -5.49 1.39 -5.36
N ILE A 105 -5.65 1.89 -6.57
CA ILE A 105 -6.04 3.29 -6.79
C ILE A 105 -7.50 3.52 -6.41
N SER A 106 -8.40 2.56 -6.68
CA SER A 106 -9.78 2.68 -6.23
C SER A 106 -9.89 2.74 -4.70
N ALA A 107 -9.07 1.96 -4.01
CA ALA A 107 -9.00 2.01 -2.55
C ALA A 107 -8.47 3.36 -2.06
N GLY A 108 -7.43 3.88 -2.70
CA GLY A 108 -6.87 5.18 -2.37
C GLY A 108 -7.85 6.33 -2.60
N ARG A 109 -8.63 6.26 -3.65
CA ARG A 109 -9.69 7.24 -3.91
C ARG A 109 -10.80 7.18 -2.88
N GLU A 110 -11.25 5.98 -2.57
CA GLU A 110 -12.29 5.78 -1.55
C GLU A 110 -11.83 6.32 -0.20
N ALA A 111 -10.57 6.12 0.15
CA ALA A 111 -9.99 6.61 1.40
C ALA A 111 -9.60 8.09 1.34
N GLN A 112 -9.69 8.73 0.17
CA GLN A 112 -9.33 10.13 -0.03
C GLN A 112 -7.86 10.43 0.31
N VAL A 113 -6.96 9.52 -0.06
CA VAL A 113 -5.52 9.68 0.20
C VAL A 113 -4.71 9.94 -1.06
N LEU A 114 -5.33 9.98 -2.22
CA LEU A 114 -4.66 10.41 -3.44
C LEU A 114 -4.62 11.94 -3.48
N SER A 115 -3.48 12.47 -3.92
CA SER A 115 -3.34 13.90 -4.11
C SER A 115 -4.08 14.34 -5.38
N LEU A 116 -4.67 15.53 -5.34
CA LEU A 116 -5.41 16.11 -6.46
C LEU A 116 -4.50 16.95 -7.36
N LYS A 117 -3.34 16.45 -7.67
CA LYS A 117 -2.47 17.17 -8.63
C LYS A 117 -2.96 17.00 -10.06
#